data_cefc843b235502c3d58ca42cb5eae0cf
#
_entry.id   cefc843b235502c3d58ca42cb5eae0cf
#
_cell.length_a   1.000
_cell.length_b   1.000
_cell.length_c   1.000
_cell.angle_alpha   90.00
_cell.angle_beta   90.00
_cell.angle_gamma   90.00
#
_symmetry.space_group_name_H-M   'P 1'
#
loop_
_entity.id
_entity.type
_entity.pdbx_description
1 polymer ?
#
loop_
_entity_poly.entity_id
_entity_poly.type
_entity_poly.pdbx_seq_one_letter_code
_entity_poly.pdbx_strand_id
1 'polypeptide(L)'
;MITAGDFRNGVTFEMDGQVMQVVEFQHVKPGKGAAFVRTKMKNVITGAVVETSFNPTAKFEEAFVERRSMEYSYNDGNLYYFMDPETYELEPIDESMLSDSFRFVKENMVCTVSSYKGKVFAVDPPTFVELVITETDPGFAGNTATNATKPAKLETGAEIKVPLFLEEGERIKIDTRTGEYLERAKG
;
A
#
# COMPACT_ATOMS: atom_id res chain seq x y z
N MET A 1 4.86 -16.67 20.45
CA MET A 1 4.65 -15.56 21.41
C MET A 1 5.82 -14.60 21.38
N ILE A 2 5.57 -13.31 21.35
CA ILE A 2 6.59 -12.25 21.33
C ILE A 2 6.39 -11.30 22.51
N THR A 3 7.47 -10.59 22.89
CA THR A 3 7.38 -9.54 23.88
C THR A 3 7.46 -8.16 23.24
N ALA A 4 6.96 -7.13 23.93
CA ALA A 4 7.07 -5.76 23.43
C ALA A 4 8.55 -5.35 23.20
N GLY A 5 9.46 -5.93 23.96
CA GLY A 5 10.90 -5.70 23.76
C GLY A 5 11.41 -6.23 22.42
N ASP A 6 10.68 -7.14 21.78
CA ASP A 6 11.05 -7.72 20.48
C ASP A 6 10.42 -6.99 19.30
N PHE A 7 9.67 -5.93 19.55
CA PHE A 7 8.98 -5.20 18.48
C PHE A 7 9.95 -4.62 17.45
N ARG A 8 9.58 -4.77 16.19
CA ARG A 8 10.23 -4.15 15.02
C ARG A 8 9.14 -3.67 14.09
N ASN A 9 9.44 -2.71 13.25
CA ASN A 9 8.48 -2.22 12.27
C ASN A 9 8.02 -3.37 11.37
N GLY A 10 6.71 -3.50 11.19
CA GLY A 10 6.12 -4.56 10.39
C GLY A 10 5.71 -5.81 11.15
N VAL A 11 6.12 -5.96 12.41
CA VAL A 11 5.71 -7.10 13.24
C VAL A 11 4.20 -7.05 13.48
N THR A 12 3.52 -8.19 13.32
CA THR A 12 2.09 -8.31 13.56
C THR A 12 1.82 -9.18 14.79
N PHE A 13 0.90 -8.74 15.63
CA PHE A 13 0.55 -9.43 16.87
C PHE A 13 -0.94 -9.25 17.19
N GLU A 14 -1.45 -10.12 18.06
CA GLU A 14 -2.84 -10.03 18.53
C GLU A 14 -2.91 -9.25 19.83
N MET A 15 -3.87 -8.32 19.90
CA MET A 15 -4.19 -7.57 21.11
C MET A 15 -5.69 -7.35 21.16
N ASP A 16 -6.32 -7.79 22.26
CA ASP A 16 -7.77 -7.65 22.47
C ASP A 16 -8.62 -8.19 21.31
N GLY A 17 -8.19 -9.33 20.74
CA GLY A 17 -8.89 -9.96 19.62
C GLY A 17 -8.67 -9.27 18.27
N GLN A 18 -7.78 -8.28 18.22
CA GLN A 18 -7.48 -7.54 17.00
C GLN A 18 -6.06 -7.81 16.54
N VAL A 19 -5.84 -7.72 15.23
CA VAL A 19 -4.50 -7.86 14.64
C VAL A 19 -3.89 -6.48 14.49
N MET A 20 -2.76 -6.27 15.16
CA MET A 20 -2.05 -5.00 15.15
C MET A 20 -0.70 -5.17 14.46
N GLN A 21 -0.27 -4.15 13.74
CA GLN A 21 1.04 -4.11 13.11
C GLN A 21 1.84 -2.94 13.67
N VAL A 22 3.07 -3.21 14.06
CA VAL A 22 3.97 -2.16 14.55
C VAL A 22 4.37 -1.26 13.39
N VAL A 23 4.04 0.02 13.50
CA VAL A 23 4.39 1.05 12.51
C VAL A 23 5.67 1.77 12.93
N GLU A 24 5.77 2.06 14.23
CA GLU A 24 6.91 2.77 14.81
C GLU A 24 7.04 2.35 16.27
N PHE A 25 8.26 2.21 16.73
CA PHE A 25 8.51 1.86 18.14
C PHE A 25 9.73 2.60 18.67
N GLN A 26 9.74 2.82 19.98
CA GLN A 26 10.86 3.45 20.66
C GLN A 26 11.06 2.81 22.05
N HIS A 27 12.26 2.31 22.31
CA HIS A 27 12.65 1.85 23.64
C HIS A 27 13.07 3.03 24.49
N VAL A 28 12.36 3.27 25.59
CA VAL A 28 12.63 4.41 26.49
C VAL A 28 13.10 3.89 27.84
N LYS A 29 14.27 4.36 28.28
CA LYS A 29 14.81 4.07 29.61
C LYS A 29 14.90 5.40 30.37
N PRO A 30 13.84 5.78 31.13
CA PRO A 30 13.89 7.01 31.88
C PRO A 30 14.92 6.97 33.00
N GLY A 31 15.46 8.12 33.40
CA GLY A 31 16.40 8.21 34.52
C GLY A 31 15.79 7.81 35.84
N LYS A 32 14.46 7.96 35.98
CA LYS A 32 13.66 7.49 37.11
C LYS A 32 12.45 6.76 36.56
N GLY A 33 12.14 5.58 37.09
CA GLY A 33 11.01 4.76 36.67
C GLY A 33 11.43 3.59 35.79
N ALA A 34 10.45 2.76 35.45
CA ALA A 34 10.67 1.54 34.66
C ALA A 34 10.82 1.85 33.16
N ALA A 35 11.63 1.06 32.48
CA ALA A 35 11.73 1.12 31.02
C ALA A 35 10.39 0.76 30.38
N PHE A 36 10.11 1.33 29.24
CA PHE A 36 8.90 1.02 28.46
C PHE A 36 9.18 1.11 26.96
N VAL A 37 8.28 0.50 26.17
CA VAL A 37 8.33 0.56 24.71
C VAL A 37 7.14 1.38 24.22
N ARG A 38 7.39 2.58 23.72
CA ARG A 38 6.37 3.40 23.11
C ARG A 38 6.12 2.84 21.70
N THR A 39 4.90 2.40 21.45
CA THR A 39 4.56 1.69 20.22
C THR A 39 3.43 2.39 19.49
N LYS A 40 3.69 2.75 18.24
CA LYS A 40 2.66 3.20 17.31
C LYS A 40 2.27 1.99 16.48
N MET A 41 1.00 1.63 16.50
CA MET A 41 0.51 0.43 15.85
C MET A 41 -0.74 0.70 15.04
N LYS A 42 -0.92 -0.08 14.00
CA LYS A 42 -2.06 0.02 13.10
C LYS A 42 -2.88 -1.26 13.19
N ASN A 43 -4.19 -1.11 13.35
CA ASN A 43 -5.09 -2.24 13.20
C ASN A 43 -5.15 -2.57 11.71
N VAL A 44 -4.67 -3.77 11.33
CA VAL A 44 -4.56 -4.13 9.92
C VAL A 44 -5.90 -4.31 9.22
N ILE A 45 -6.96 -4.55 9.97
CA ILE A 45 -8.31 -4.75 9.43
C ILE A 45 -9.06 -3.43 9.30
N THR A 46 -9.03 -2.58 10.34
CA THR A 46 -9.77 -1.30 10.35
C THR A 46 -8.96 -0.13 9.83
N GLY A 47 -7.64 -0.23 9.84
CA GLY A 47 -6.74 0.86 9.46
C GLY A 47 -6.49 1.89 10.58
N ALA A 48 -7.14 1.75 11.72
CA ALA A 48 -6.98 2.69 12.83
C ALA A 48 -5.56 2.62 13.41
N VAL A 49 -4.97 3.78 13.66
CA VAL A 49 -3.63 3.90 14.23
C VAL A 49 -3.75 4.39 15.67
N VAL A 50 -3.11 3.68 16.59
CA VAL A 50 -3.07 4.06 18.01
C VAL A 50 -1.65 4.01 18.53
N GLU A 51 -1.37 4.77 19.57
CA GLU A 51 -0.07 4.78 20.25
C GLU A 51 -0.25 4.36 21.70
N THR A 52 0.53 3.39 22.14
CA THR A 52 0.47 2.84 23.48
C THR A 52 1.88 2.50 23.97
N SER A 53 2.12 2.70 25.26
CA SER A 53 3.38 2.30 25.90
C SER A 53 3.19 0.94 26.59
N PHE A 54 4.11 0.03 26.34
CA PHE A 54 4.09 -1.31 26.91
C PHE A 54 5.32 -1.54 27.81
N ASN A 55 5.13 -2.39 28.80
CA ASN A 55 6.26 -2.95 29.52
C ASN A 55 7.06 -3.81 28.54
N PRO A 56 8.40 -3.72 28.51
CA PRO A 56 9.19 -4.53 27.56
C PRO A 56 8.98 -6.03 27.67
N THR A 57 8.55 -6.51 28.85
CA THR A 57 8.25 -7.93 29.08
C THR A 57 6.81 -8.32 28.78
N ALA A 58 5.96 -7.37 28.39
CA ALA A 58 4.57 -7.66 28.01
C ALA A 58 4.54 -8.65 26.84
N LYS A 59 3.74 -9.70 26.98
CA LYS A 59 3.68 -10.79 25.98
C LYS A 59 2.44 -10.68 25.11
N PHE A 60 2.63 -10.99 23.83
CA PHE A 60 1.54 -10.99 22.84
C PHE A 60 1.65 -12.24 21.97
N GLU A 61 0.50 -12.71 21.50
CA GLU A 61 0.48 -13.76 20.48
C GLU A 61 0.88 -13.15 19.15
N GLU A 62 1.79 -13.80 18.46
CA GLU A 62 2.20 -13.39 17.13
C GLU A 62 1.07 -13.71 16.13
N ALA A 63 0.73 -12.75 15.28
CA ALA A 63 -0.31 -12.94 14.27
C ALA A 63 0.35 -13.23 12.93
N PHE A 64 -0.09 -14.32 12.27
CA PHE A 64 0.44 -14.68 10.96
C PHE A 64 -0.49 -14.16 9.87
N VAL A 65 -0.01 -13.17 9.14
CA VAL A 65 -0.70 -12.62 7.99
C VAL A 65 -0.20 -13.36 6.75
N GLU A 66 -1.13 -13.96 6.02
CA GLU A 66 -0.83 -14.64 4.77
C GLU A 66 -0.88 -13.65 3.62
N ARG A 67 0.15 -13.66 2.77
CA ARG A 67 0.22 -12.82 1.57
C ARG A 67 0.36 -13.71 0.35
N ARG A 68 -0.51 -13.47 -0.64
CA ARG A 68 -0.51 -14.21 -1.89
C ARG A 68 -0.44 -13.25 -3.07
N SER A 69 0.27 -13.63 -4.11
CA SER A 69 0.27 -12.89 -5.37
C SER A 69 -0.93 -13.35 -6.19
N MET A 70 -1.79 -12.42 -6.58
CA MET A 70 -2.98 -12.71 -7.38
C MET A 70 -3.11 -11.69 -8.50
N GLU A 71 -3.56 -12.15 -9.66
CA GLU A 71 -3.69 -11.31 -10.84
C GLU A 71 -5.07 -10.65 -10.89
N TYR A 72 -5.11 -9.32 -11.01
CA TYR A 72 -6.37 -8.62 -11.18
C TYR A 72 -7.00 -8.98 -12.53
N SER A 73 -8.23 -9.46 -12.52
CA SER A 73 -8.94 -9.87 -13.72
C SER A 73 -9.93 -8.80 -14.21
N TYR A 74 -10.96 -8.54 -13.44
CA TYR A 74 -11.97 -7.54 -13.79
C TYR A 74 -12.81 -7.14 -12.57
N ASN A 75 -13.68 -6.12 -12.75
CA ASN A 75 -14.68 -5.77 -11.75
C ASN A 75 -16.05 -5.70 -12.41
N ASP A 76 -17.09 -5.94 -11.62
CA ASP A 76 -18.48 -5.89 -12.07
C ASP A 76 -19.24 -4.66 -11.56
N GLY A 77 -18.49 -3.69 -11.00
CA GLY A 77 -19.05 -2.50 -10.38
C GLY A 77 -19.21 -2.59 -8.88
N ASN A 78 -19.26 -3.79 -8.33
CA ASN A 78 -19.39 -4.05 -6.88
C ASN A 78 -18.21 -4.82 -6.32
N LEU A 79 -17.79 -5.86 -7.02
CA LEU A 79 -16.69 -6.73 -6.61
C LEU A 79 -15.56 -6.70 -7.62
N TYR A 80 -14.35 -6.87 -7.10
CA TYR A 80 -13.13 -6.96 -7.90
C TYR A 80 -12.66 -8.40 -7.87
N TYR A 81 -12.41 -8.97 -9.05
CA TYR A 81 -12.06 -10.39 -9.18
C TYR A 81 -10.57 -10.55 -9.41
N PHE A 82 -9.95 -11.35 -8.56
CA PHE A 82 -8.53 -11.66 -8.62
C PHE A 82 -8.35 -13.14 -8.90
N MET A 83 -7.47 -13.47 -9.82
CA MET A 83 -7.20 -14.84 -10.22
C MET A 83 -5.97 -15.39 -9.52
N ASP A 84 -6.10 -16.56 -8.91
CA ASP A 84 -4.98 -17.29 -8.35
C ASP A 84 -4.14 -17.82 -9.52
N PRO A 85 -2.84 -17.50 -9.59
CA PRO A 85 -1.99 -17.93 -10.72
C PRO A 85 -1.73 -19.44 -10.78
N GLU A 86 -1.94 -20.15 -9.67
CA GLU A 86 -1.74 -21.59 -9.60
C GLU A 86 -3.01 -22.38 -9.94
N THR A 87 -4.15 -21.96 -9.40
CA THR A 87 -5.42 -22.67 -9.57
C THR A 87 -6.31 -22.11 -10.66
N TYR A 88 -6.03 -20.87 -11.12
CA TYR A 88 -6.87 -20.10 -12.06
C TYR A 88 -8.28 -19.80 -11.55
N GLU A 89 -8.51 -19.99 -10.27
CA GLU A 89 -9.77 -19.64 -9.63
C GLU A 89 -9.87 -18.15 -9.41
N LEU A 90 -11.07 -17.59 -9.65
CA LEU A 90 -11.37 -16.19 -9.39
C LEU A 90 -11.92 -16.02 -7.98
N GLU A 91 -11.34 -15.08 -7.24
CA GLU A 91 -11.79 -14.75 -5.89
C GLU A 91 -12.37 -13.33 -5.90
N PRO A 92 -13.65 -13.16 -5.49
CA PRO A 92 -14.25 -11.83 -5.40
C PRO A 92 -13.78 -11.10 -4.15
N ILE A 93 -13.37 -9.86 -4.31
CA ILE A 93 -12.88 -9.01 -3.21
C ILE A 93 -13.66 -7.70 -3.22
N ASP A 94 -14.15 -7.30 -2.06
CA ASP A 94 -14.90 -6.05 -1.89
C ASP A 94 -13.97 -4.84 -2.09
N GLU A 95 -14.52 -3.78 -2.69
CA GLU A 95 -13.80 -2.53 -2.93
C GLU A 95 -13.16 -1.96 -1.65
N SER A 96 -13.80 -2.14 -0.50
CA SER A 96 -13.28 -1.64 0.78
C SER A 96 -11.95 -2.27 1.21
N MET A 97 -11.58 -3.41 0.61
CA MET A 97 -10.32 -4.10 0.90
C MET A 97 -9.17 -3.61 0.02
N LEU A 98 -9.47 -2.79 -1.00
CA LEU A 98 -8.47 -2.26 -1.91
C LEU A 98 -7.79 -1.03 -1.30
N SER A 99 -6.48 -0.91 -1.47
CA SER A 99 -5.77 0.30 -1.05
C SER A 99 -6.06 1.46 -2.02
N ASP A 100 -5.81 2.69 -1.57
CA ASP A 100 -5.96 3.88 -2.43
C ASP A 100 -5.07 3.78 -3.67
N SER A 101 -3.95 3.08 -3.57
CA SER A 101 -3.01 2.87 -4.67
C SER A 101 -3.59 1.98 -5.77
N PHE A 102 -4.71 1.30 -5.53
CA PHE A 102 -5.36 0.45 -6.53
C PHE A 102 -5.79 1.25 -7.77
N ARG A 103 -5.94 2.55 -7.66
CA ARG A 103 -6.25 3.42 -8.81
C ARG A 103 -5.22 3.32 -9.95
N PHE A 104 -4.04 2.78 -9.67
CA PHE A 104 -2.98 2.57 -10.66
C PHE A 104 -2.97 1.16 -11.27
N VAL A 105 -3.88 0.30 -10.84
CA VAL A 105 -3.91 -1.10 -11.29
C VAL A 105 -4.81 -1.24 -12.50
N LYS A 106 -4.29 -1.89 -13.54
CA LYS A 106 -5.07 -2.30 -14.69
C LYS A 106 -5.15 -3.82 -14.74
N GLU A 107 -6.03 -4.34 -15.60
CA GLU A 107 -6.21 -5.78 -15.78
C GLU A 107 -4.87 -6.48 -16.06
N ASN A 108 -4.74 -7.68 -15.53
CA ASN A 108 -3.57 -8.55 -15.64
C ASN A 108 -2.34 -8.14 -14.79
N MET A 109 -2.46 -7.08 -13.99
CA MET A 109 -1.41 -6.75 -13.03
C MET A 109 -1.49 -7.68 -11.83
N VAL A 110 -0.32 -8.08 -11.32
CA VAL A 110 -0.21 -8.94 -10.15
C VAL A 110 -0.18 -8.08 -8.89
N CYS A 111 -1.15 -8.32 -8.00
CA CYS A 111 -1.27 -7.62 -6.72
C CYS A 111 -0.97 -8.56 -5.56
N THR A 112 -0.65 -7.98 -4.40
CA THR A 112 -0.46 -8.75 -3.17
C THR A 112 -1.76 -8.71 -2.37
N VAL A 113 -2.34 -9.88 -2.14
CA VAL A 113 -3.57 -10.05 -1.36
C VAL A 113 -3.19 -10.54 0.02
N SER A 114 -3.50 -9.75 1.05
CA SER A 114 -3.21 -10.07 2.44
C SER A 114 -4.46 -10.59 3.15
N SER A 115 -4.32 -11.69 3.87
CA SER A 115 -5.41 -12.29 4.60
C SER A 115 -4.98 -12.73 6.00
N TYR A 116 -5.96 -12.84 6.89
CA TYR A 116 -5.77 -13.32 8.25
C TYR A 116 -6.88 -14.33 8.57
N LYS A 117 -6.49 -15.53 8.94
CA LYS A 117 -7.43 -16.64 9.19
C LYS A 117 -8.43 -16.87 8.05
N GLY A 118 -7.90 -16.80 6.82
CA GLY A 118 -8.70 -17.04 5.60
C GLY A 118 -9.53 -15.85 5.13
N LYS A 119 -9.51 -14.72 5.84
CA LYS A 119 -10.27 -13.53 5.48
C LYS A 119 -9.34 -12.47 4.90
N VAL A 120 -9.61 -12.04 3.67
CA VAL A 120 -8.87 -10.96 3.02
C VAL A 120 -9.17 -9.63 3.70
N PHE A 121 -8.15 -8.84 3.98
CA PHE A 121 -8.31 -7.51 4.56
C PHE A 121 -7.60 -6.40 3.77
N ALA A 122 -6.69 -6.74 2.88
CA ALA A 122 -5.98 -5.73 2.09
C ALA A 122 -5.53 -6.29 0.75
N VAL A 123 -5.55 -5.43 -0.27
CA VAL A 123 -4.99 -5.72 -1.59
C VAL A 123 -4.08 -4.55 -1.95
N ASP A 124 -2.81 -4.85 -2.19
CA ASP A 124 -1.81 -3.85 -2.53
C ASP A 124 -1.30 -4.07 -3.96
N PRO A 125 -1.19 -3.01 -4.76
CA PRO A 125 -0.67 -3.13 -6.12
C PRO A 125 0.85 -3.36 -6.11
N PRO A 126 1.44 -3.68 -7.26
CA PRO A 126 2.90 -3.67 -7.37
C PRO A 126 3.44 -2.29 -6.96
N THR A 127 4.64 -2.25 -6.41
CA THR A 127 5.26 -0.99 -5.98
C THR A 127 5.45 -0.03 -7.15
N PHE A 128 5.82 -0.56 -8.31
CA PHE A 128 6.03 0.21 -9.54
C PHE A 128 5.15 -0.32 -10.66
N VAL A 129 4.54 0.61 -11.38
CA VAL A 129 3.71 0.27 -12.54
C VAL A 129 4.08 1.16 -13.70
N GLU A 130 3.82 0.67 -14.91
CA GLU A 130 4.00 1.44 -16.14
C GLU A 130 2.63 1.70 -16.74
N LEU A 131 2.28 2.97 -16.93
CA LEU A 131 0.98 3.39 -17.44
C LEU A 131 1.16 4.43 -18.54
N VAL A 132 0.21 4.43 -19.48
CA VAL A 132 0.19 5.39 -20.58
C VAL A 132 -0.60 6.63 -20.16
N ILE A 133 -0.08 7.81 -20.50
CA ILE A 133 -0.79 9.08 -20.32
C ILE A 133 -1.85 9.17 -21.42
N THR A 134 -3.12 9.24 -21.02
CA THR A 134 -4.23 9.34 -21.96
C THR A 134 -4.65 10.79 -22.22
N GLU A 135 -4.42 11.68 -21.25
CA GLU A 135 -4.82 13.07 -21.35
C GLU A 135 -3.88 13.95 -20.51
N THR A 136 -3.32 14.98 -21.10
CA THR A 136 -2.53 15.98 -20.41
C THR A 136 -2.47 17.25 -21.24
N ASP A 137 -2.19 18.37 -20.58
CA ASP A 137 -2.02 19.64 -21.28
C ASP A 137 -0.67 19.67 -22.02
N PRO A 138 -0.57 20.42 -23.14
CA PRO A 138 0.71 20.61 -23.80
C PRO A 138 1.66 21.40 -22.91
N GLY A 139 2.94 21.05 -22.94
CA GLY A 139 3.97 21.82 -22.25
C GLY A 139 4.17 23.18 -22.92
N PHE A 140 4.24 24.24 -22.13
CA PHE A 140 4.47 25.57 -22.66
C PHE A 140 5.94 25.92 -22.66
N ALA A 141 6.45 26.30 -23.82
CA ALA A 141 7.80 26.88 -23.95
C ALA A 141 7.80 28.23 -23.25
N GLY A 142 8.75 28.45 -22.35
CA GLY A 142 8.84 29.68 -21.58
C GLY A 142 8.49 29.59 -20.11
N ASN A 143 8.00 28.46 -19.66
CA ASN A 143 7.83 28.24 -18.23
C ASN A 143 9.20 27.92 -17.63
N THR A 144 9.75 28.89 -16.88
CA THR A 144 11.10 28.80 -16.32
C THR A 144 11.18 28.24 -14.92
N ALA A 145 10.04 27.85 -14.34
CA ALA A 145 10.02 27.29 -12.99
C ALA A 145 10.71 25.92 -12.98
N THR A 146 11.74 25.79 -12.15
CA THR A 146 12.36 24.49 -11.88
C THR A 146 11.35 23.59 -11.19
N ASN A 147 11.26 22.33 -11.61
CA ASN A 147 10.31 21.35 -11.06
C ASN A 147 8.82 21.68 -11.32
N ALA A 148 8.55 22.47 -12.37
CA ALA A 148 7.17 22.72 -12.77
C ALA A 148 6.51 21.42 -13.23
N THR A 149 5.27 21.20 -12.81
CA THR A 149 4.49 20.01 -13.13
C THR A 149 3.13 20.39 -13.71
N LYS A 150 2.50 19.45 -14.37
CA LYS A 150 1.14 19.57 -14.88
C LYS A 150 0.35 18.30 -14.56
N PRO A 151 -0.98 18.40 -14.48
CA PRO A 151 -1.80 17.20 -14.29
C PRO A 151 -1.79 16.32 -15.54
N ALA A 152 -1.80 15.02 -15.34
CA ALA A 152 -1.92 14.03 -16.40
C ALA A 152 -2.88 12.93 -15.96
N LYS A 153 -3.75 12.54 -16.87
CA LYS A 153 -4.68 11.44 -16.65
C LYS A 153 -4.10 10.18 -17.28
N LEU A 154 -4.13 9.09 -16.54
CA LEU A 154 -3.56 7.81 -16.94
C LEU A 154 -4.63 6.88 -17.50
N GLU A 155 -4.18 5.82 -18.19
CA GLU A 155 -5.09 4.83 -18.79
C GLU A 155 -6.04 4.16 -17.79
N THR A 156 -5.68 4.12 -16.50
CA THR A 156 -6.55 3.58 -15.44
C THR A 156 -7.60 4.59 -14.95
N GLY A 157 -7.54 5.83 -15.42
CA GLY A 157 -8.39 6.91 -14.93
C GLY A 157 -7.78 7.71 -13.78
N ALA A 158 -6.66 7.27 -13.22
CA ALA A 158 -5.97 7.99 -12.16
C ALA A 158 -5.33 9.27 -12.70
N GLU A 159 -5.28 10.30 -11.87
CA GLU A 159 -4.66 11.57 -12.22
C GLU A 159 -3.46 11.83 -11.31
N ILE A 160 -2.33 12.19 -11.91
CA ILE A 160 -1.10 12.52 -11.20
C ILE A 160 -0.47 13.77 -11.79
N LYS A 161 0.54 14.29 -11.09
CA LYS A 161 1.36 15.40 -11.61
C LYS A 161 2.61 14.85 -12.26
N VAL A 162 2.88 15.36 -13.45
CA VAL A 162 4.04 14.94 -14.26
C VAL A 162 4.85 16.16 -14.71
N PRO A 163 6.14 15.99 -15.07
CA PRO A 163 6.91 17.07 -15.65
C PRO A 163 6.29 17.62 -16.92
N LEU A 164 6.53 18.90 -17.22
CA LEU A 164 5.91 19.59 -18.35
C LEU A 164 6.25 18.99 -19.72
N PHE A 165 7.38 18.28 -19.84
CA PHE A 165 7.85 17.75 -21.12
C PHE A 165 7.10 16.48 -21.57
N LEU A 166 6.31 15.86 -20.69
CA LEU A 166 5.57 14.64 -21.04
C LEU A 166 4.33 14.96 -21.85
N GLU A 167 4.01 14.10 -22.79
CA GLU A 167 2.88 14.27 -23.72
C GLU A 167 1.93 13.05 -23.67
N GLU A 168 0.74 13.24 -24.23
CA GLU A 168 -0.21 12.15 -24.39
C GLU A 168 0.40 11.00 -25.20
N GLY A 169 0.09 9.78 -24.81
CA GLY A 169 0.58 8.58 -25.46
C GLY A 169 1.92 8.07 -24.92
N GLU A 170 2.59 8.84 -24.08
CA GLU A 170 3.83 8.38 -23.46
C GLU A 170 3.56 7.41 -22.32
N ARG A 171 4.37 6.37 -22.23
CA ARG A 171 4.33 5.40 -21.13
C ARG A 171 5.31 5.84 -20.06
N ILE A 172 4.85 5.89 -18.82
CA ILE A 172 5.65 6.35 -17.69
C ILE A 172 5.63 5.33 -16.56
N LYS A 173 6.69 5.37 -15.76
CA LYS A 173 6.82 4.53 -14.55
C LYS A 173 6.42 5.35 -13.34
N ILE A 174 5.61 4.76 -12.49
CA ILE A 174 5.01 5.42 -11.33
C ILE A 174 5.25 4.58 -10.08
N ASP A 175 5.56 5.25 -8.97
CA ASP A 175 5.59 4.63 -7.65
C ASP A 175 4.16 4.66 -7.10
N THR A 176 3.53 3.50 -6.97
CA THR A 176 2.13 3.39 -6.52
C THR A 176 1.94 3.81 -5.06
N ARG A 177 2.99 3.75 -4.25
CA ARG A 177 2.93 4.12 -2.83
C ARG A 177 2.74 5.61 -2.66
N THR A 178 3.35 6.42 -3.52
CA THR A 178 3.31 7.88 -3.45
C THR A 178 2.47 8.51 -4.54
N GLY A 179 2.22 7.80 -5.64
CA GLY A 179 1.55 8.34 -6.81
C GLY A 179 2.46 9.21 -7.66
N GLU A 180 3.76 9.17 -7.43
CA GLU A 180 4.71 10.03 -8.12
C GLU A 180 5.28 9.42 -9.39
N TYR A 181 5.46 10.27 -10.40
CA TYR A 181 6.19 9.95 -11.61
C TYR A 181 7.67 9.72 -11.27
N LEU A 182 8.25 8.67 -11.84
CA LEU A 182 9.67 8.35 -11.65
C LEU A 182 10.49 8.63 -12.92
N GLU A 183 10.07 8.02 -14.03
CA GLU A 183 10.79 8.13 -15.29
C GLU A 183 9.91 7.70 -16.46
N ARG A 184 10.35 7.99 -17.68
CA ARG A 184 9.72 7.41 -18.86
C ARG A 184 10.00 5.93 -18.87
N ALA A 185 8.99 5.12 -19.16
CA ALA A 185 9.17 3.69 -19.29
C ALA A 185 9.96 3.39 -20.56
N LYS A 186 10.87 2.42 -20.43
CA LYS A 186 11.61 1.94 -21.58
C LYS A 186 10.69 1.02 -22.38
N GLY A 187 10.34 1.46 -23.55
CA GLY A 187 9.45 0.72 -24.45
C GLY A 187 10.11 -0.44 -25.14
#